data_1d19c9f99362bca95064c101807f29e9
#
_entry.id   1d19c9f99362bca95064c101807f29e9
#
_cell.length_a   1.000
_cell.length_b   1.000
_cell.length_c   1.000
_cell.angle_alpha   90.00
_cell.angle_beta   90.00
_cell.angle_gamma   90.00
#
_symmetry.space_group_name_H-M   'P 1'
#
loop_
_entity.id
_entity.type
_entity.pdbx_description
1 polymer ?
#
loop_
_entity_poly.entity_id
_entity_poly.type
_entity_poly.pdbx_seq_one_letter_code
_entity_poly.pdbx_strand_id
1 'polypeptide(L)'
;LVGIIRREGEMAEALKRLAGLRVRARRAGVEGHRQYNPGWHLAIDLRNMLLVSECVARAALEREESRGGHTRDDHPTMDRRWRNINLVCELADGRTEADPALGQIRLSRRETPPIRPDLLGLFEKEELVKYLTDEELSR
;
A
#
# COMPACT_ATOMS: atom_id res chain seq x y z
N LEU A 1 4.80 -6.84 11.70
CA LEU A 1 3.53 -7.37 11.17
C LEU A 1 3.31 -7.05 9.68
N VAL A 2 3.88 -5.97 9.16
CA VAL A 2 3.86 -5.63 7.72
C VAL A 2 5.30 -5.38 7.29
N GLY A 3 6.12 -6.42 7.36
CA GLY A 3 7.53 -6.39 6.99
C GLY A 3 7.76 -6.73 5.51
N ILE A 4 8.95 -7.25 5.21
CA ILE A 4 9.33 -7.73 3.87
C ILE A 4 8.54 -8.99 3.54
N ILE A 5 8.51 -9.96 4.46
CA ILE A 5 7.71 -11.18 4.34
C ILE A 5 6.41 -10.97 5.09
N ARG A 6 5.30 -11.28 4.48
CA ARG A 6 3.94 -10.95 4.93
C ARG A 6 3.04 -12.17 4.94
N ARG A 7 2.11 -12.19 5.90
CA ARG A 7 1.05 -13.20 6.00
C ARG A 7 -0.27 -12.51 6.32
N GLU A 8 -1.38 -13.02 5.82
CA GLU A 8 -2.72 -12.48 6.01
C GLU A 8 -3.02 -12.17 7.49
N GLY A 9 -2.85 -13.15 8.36
CA GLY A 9 -3.12 -12.99 9.78
C GLY A 9 -2.31 -11.90 10.47
N GLU A 10 -1.02 -11.74 10.09
CA GLU A 10 -0.16 -10.68 10.62
C GLU A 10 -0.60 -9.30 10.13
N MET A 11 -0.98 -9.17 8.88
CA MET A 11 -1.46 -7.90 8.32
C MET A 11 -2.83 -7.51 8.89
N ALA A 12 -3.72 -8.47 9.08
CA ALA A 12 -5.01 -8.25 9.75
C ALA A 12 -4.82 -7.78 11.20
N GLU A 13 -3.90 -8.39 11.93
CA GLU A 13 -3.53 -7.95 13.28
C GLU A 13 -2.88 -6.56 13.26
N ALA A 14 -2.06 -6.25 12.25
CA ALA A 14 -1.47 -4.92 12.09
C ALA A 14 -2.55 -3.83 11.95
N LEU A 15 -3.59 -4.09 11.17
CA LEU A 15 -4.73 -3.15 11.02
C LEU A 15 -5.44 -2.91 12.35
N LYS A 16 -5.65 -3.96 13.16
CA LYS A 16 -6.24 -3.81 14.51
C LYS A 16 -5.34 -2.96 15.42
N ARG A 17 -4.03 -3.18 15.41
CA ARG A 17 -3.09 -2.40 16.21
C ARG A 17 -2.99 -0.96 15.74
N LEU A 18 -3.00 -0.70 14.44
CA LEU A 18 -3.04 0.66 13.87
C LEU A 18 -4.30 1.40 14.35
N ALA A 19 -5.43 0.70 14.45
CA ALA A 19 -6.64 1.24 15.04
C ALA A 19 -6.44 1.75 16.46
N GLY A 20 -5.88 0.92 17.31
CA GLY A 20 -5.56 1.28 18.70
C GLY A 20 -4.57 2.44 18.80
N LEU A 21 -3.54 2.44 17.94
CA LEU A 21 -2.55 3.52 17.88
C LEU A 21 -3.17 4.85 17.47
N ARG A 22 -4.12 4.87 16.55
CA ARG A 22 -4.85 6.08 16.15
C ARG A 22 -5.63 6.68 17.33
N VAL A 23 -6.32 5.86 18.12
CA VAL A 23 -7.02 6.32 19.33
C VAL A 23 -6.03 6.94 20.31
N ARG A 24 -4.87 6.34 20.51
CA ARG A 24 -3.82 6.89 21.37
C ARG A 24 -3.24 8.19 20.82
N ALA A 25 -2.99 8.27 19.51
CA ALA A 25 -2.43 9.43 18.84
C ALA A 25 -3.30 10.69 18.98
N ARG A 26 -4.62 10.54 19.09
CA ARG A 26 -5.53 11.67 19.38
C ARG A 26 -5.24 12.36 20.70
N ARG A 27 -4.66 11.64 21.65
CA ARG A 27 -4.32 12.14 23.00
C ARG A 27 -2.85 12.57 23.12
N ALA A 28 -2.08 12.43 22.03
CA ALA A 28 -0.68 12.83 22.04
C ALA A 28 -0.60 14.35 22.16
N GLY A 29 -0.04 14.82 23.25
CA GLY A 29 0.31 16.21 23.49
C GLY A 29 1.81 16.42 23.36
N VAL A 30 2.22 17.65 23.17
CA VAL A 30 3.61 18.07 23.14
C VAL A 30 3.80 19.18 24.17
N GLU A 31 4.76 19.00 25.07
CA GLU A 31 5.13 19.99 26.05
C GLU A 31 6.04 21.07 25.46
N GLY A 32 6.00 22.26 25.99
CA GLY A 32 6.85 23.40 25.60
C GLY A 32 6.28 24.25 24.47
N HIS A 33 7.10 25.17 23.98
CA HIS A 33 6.73 26.13 22.94
C HIS A 33 6.73 25.45 21.55
N ARG A 34 5.98 26.04 20.60
CA ARG A 34 5.98 25.58 19.20
C ARG A 34 7.29 25.89 18.48
N GLN A 35 7.97 26.96 18.88
CA GLN A 35 9.20 27.41 18.26
C GLN A 35 10.37 26.50 18.66
N TYR A 36 11.11 26.00 17.67
CA TYR A 36 12.23 25.06 17.88
C TYR A 36 11.88 23.77 18.63
N ASN A 37 10.64 23.31 18.55
CA ASN A 37 10.18 22.12 19.22
C ASN A 37 9.97 20.95 18.22
N PRO A 38 10.92 20.00 18.12
CA PRO A 38 10.79 18.86 17.21
C PRO A 38 9.61 17.94 17.57
N GLY A 39 9.20 17.89 18.84
CA GLY A 39 8.05 17.10 19.28
C GLY A 39 6.75 17.53 18.62
N TRP A 40 6.60 18.83 18.31
CA TRP A 40 5.44 19.35 17.62
C TRP A 40 5.33 18.83 16.18
N HIS A 41 6.44 18.78 15.43
CA HIS A 41 6.51 18.20 14.12
C HIS A 41 6.20 16.70 14.15
N LEU A 42 6.81 15.97 15.09
CA LEU A 42 6.56 14.54 15.28
C LEU A 42 5.10 14.22 15.59
N ALA A 43 4.41 15.09 16.37
CA ALA A 43 3.00 14.90 16.67
C ALA A 43 2.10 15.07 15.44
N ILE A 44 2.45 15.97 14.52
CA ILE A 44 1.77 16.12 13.22
C ILE A 44 2.08 14.90 12.32
N ASP A 45 3.34 14.56 12.19
CA ASP A 45 3.80 13.45 11.34
C ASP A 45 3.20 12.11 11.79
N LEU A 46 2.99 11.92 13.09
CA LEU A 46 2.37 10.70 13.62
C LEU A 46 1.02 10.39 12.98
N ARG A 47 0.20 11.40 12.72
CA ARG A 47 -1.10 11.22 12.03
C ARG A 47 -0.91 10.74 10.61
N ASN A 48 0.01 11.37 9.87
CA ASN A 48 0.33 11.01 8.49
C ASN A 48 0.94 9.61 8.41
N MET A 49 1.85 9.29 9.33
CA MET A 49 2.45 7.96 9.43
C MET A 49 1.41 6.86 9.66
N LEU A 50 0.45 7.08 10.55
CA LEU A 50 -0.62 6.12 10.82
C LEU A 50 -1.55 5.94 9.61
N LEU A 51 -1.86 7.03 8.88
CA LEU A 51 -2.65 6.97 7.66
C LEU A 51 -1.94 6.16 6.57
N VAL A 52 -0.68 6.50 6.29
CA VAL A 52 0.11 5.80 5.27
C VAL A 52 0.31 4.33 5.66
N SER A 53 0.58 4.04 6.93
CA SER A 53 0.72 2.66 7.41
C SER A 53 -0.54 1.83 7.20
N GLU A 54 -1.72 2.43 7.37
CA GLU A 54 -2.98 1.74 7.09
C GLU A 54 -3.17 1.51 5.59
N CYS A 55 -2.88 2.49 4.73
CA CYS A 55 -2.91 2.31 3.28
C CYS A 55 -2.02 1.15 2.84
N VAL A 56 -0.78 1.11 3.34
CA VAL A 56 0.17 0.03 3.04
C VAL A 56 -0.35 -1.33 3.53
N ALA A 57 -0.86 -1.41 4.75
CA ALA A 57 -1.35 -2.66 5.31
C ALA A 57 -2.58 -3.18 4.56
N ARG A 58 -3.54 -2.30 4.22
CA ARG A 58 -4.73 -2.66 3.44
C ARG A 58 -4.39 -3.11 2.02
N ALA A 59 -3.53 -2.37 1.34
CA ALA A 59 -3.11 -2.71 -0.03
C ALA A 59 -2.32 -4.02 -0.05
N ALA A 60 -1.45 -4.24 0.94
CA ALA A 60 -0.68 -5.49 1.06
C ALA A 60 -1.58 -6.70 1.39
N LEU A 61 -2.62 -6.52 2.20
CA LEU A 61 -3.58 -7.56 2.53
C LEU A 61 -4.42 -7.94 1.31
N GLU A 62 -4.89 -6.95 0.56
CA GLU A 62 -5.71 -7.12 -0.65
C GLU A 62 -4.97 -7.82 -1.78
N ARG A 63 -3.66 -7.59 -1.94
CA ARG A 63 -2.87 -8.19 -3.01
C ARG A 63 -2.42 -9.60 -2.65
N GLU A 64 -3.10 -10.59 -3.20
CA GLU A 64 -2.90 -12.01 -2.98
C GLU A 64 -1.88 -12.62 -3.95
N GLU A 65 -0.68 -12.08 -3.99
CA GLU A 65 0.45 -12.57 -4.79
C GLU A 65 1.77 -12.11 -4.18
N SER A 66 2.88 -12.66 -4.69
CA SER A 66 4.23 -12.15 -4.46
C SER A 66 4.77 -11.54 -5.74
N ARG A 67 5.12 -10.21 -5.70
CA ARG A 67 5.62 -9.47 -6.86
C ARG A 67 6.54 -8.33 -6.42
N GLY A 68 7.73 -8.27 -7.00
CA GLY A 68 8.73 -7.25 -6.65
C GLY A 68 9.08 -7.28 -5.17
N GLY A 69 8.98 -6.16 -4.47
CA GLY A 69 9.21 -6.07 -3.02
C GLY A 69 8.01 -6.51 -2.16
N HIS A 70 6.90 -6.93 -2.76
CA HIS A 70 5.75 -7.48 -2.05
C HIS A 70 5.85 -9.01 -1.99
N THR A 71 6.24 -9.54 -0.84
CA THR A 71 6.41 -10.98 -0.61
C THR A 71 5.36 -11.48 0.36
N ARG A 72 4.51 -12.40 -0.10
CA ARG A 72 3.47 -13.10 0.65
C ARG A 72 3.85 -14.57 0.84
N ASP A 73 4.07 -14.99 2.09
CA ASP A 73 4.34 -16.41 2.41
C ASP A 73 3.14 -17.31 2.09
N ASP A 74 1.94 -16.76 2.26
CA ASP A 74 0.67 -17.41 1.98
C ASP A 74 0.27 -17.37 0.49
N HIS A 75 0.93 -16.51 -0.32
CA HIS A 75 0.77 -16.41 -1.77
C HIS A 75 2.15 -16.24 -2.44
N PRO A 76 3.00 -17.29 -2.48
CA PRO A 76 4.42 -17.15 -2.80
C PRO A 76 4.72 -16.90 -4.28
N THR A 77 3.73 -17.01 -5.16
CA THR A 77 3.90 -16.86 -6.61
C THR A 77 3.24 -15.59 -7.13
N MET A 78 3.70 -15.13 -8.30
CA MET A 78 3.01 -14.06 -9.05
C MET A 78 1.68 -14.59 -9.60
N ASP A 79 0.64 -13.77 -9.53
CA ASP A 79 -0.65 -14.06 -10.13
C ASP A 79 -0.92 -13.09 -11.28
N ARG A 80 -1.22 -13.65 -12.48
CA ARG A 80 -1.49 -12.87 -13.70
C ARG A 80 -2.67 -11.91 -13.54
N ARG A 81 -3.66 -12.23 -12.70
CA ARG A 81 -4.82 -11.36 -12.40
C ARG A 81 -4.41 -10.01 -11.82
N TRP A 82 -3.30 -9.96 -11.09
CA TRP A 82 -2.78 -8.75 -10.47
C TRP A 82 -1.83 -7.93 -11.35
N ARG A 83 -1.42 -8.47 -12.51
CA ARG A 83 -0.42 -7.84 -13.36
C ARG A 83 -0.80 -6.43 -13.80
N ASN A 84 -2.05 -6.26 -14.21
CA ASN A 84 -2.54 -5.01 -14.77
C ASN A 84 -3.44 -4.24 -13.77
N ILE A 85 -3.24 -4.46 -12.47
CA ILE A 85 -4.06 -3.84 -11.44
C ILE A 85 -3.19 -3.03 -10.49
N ASN A 86 -3.51 -1.75 -10.37
CA ASN A 86 -3.06 -0.90 -9.29
C ASN A 86 -4.10 -0.89 -8.17
N LEU A 87 -3.62 -0.91 -6.93
CA LEU A 87 -4.44 -0.64 -5.76
C LEU A 87 -4.35 0.84 -5.42
N VAL A 88 -5.49 1.50 -5.38
CA VAL A 88 -5.59 2.94 -5.11
C VAL A 88 -6.30 3.14 -3.78
N CYS A 89 -5.62 3.84 -2.86
CA CYS A 89 -6.18 4.24 -1.58
C CYS A 89 -6.73 5.66 -1.69
N GLU A 90 -7.98 5.84 -1.34
CA GLU A 90 -8.68 7.13 -1.36
C GLU A 90 -9.41 7.34 -0.03
N LEU A 91 -9.63 8.60 0.35
CA LEU A 91 -10.56 8.89 1.45
C LEU A 91 -11.99 8.61 0.99
N ALA A 92 -12.75 7.86 1.78
CA ALA A 92 -14.06 7.35 1.39
C ALA A 92 -15.10 8.46 1.12
N ASP A 93 -14.98 9.59 1.77
CA ASP A 93 -15.90 10.74 1.70
C ASP A 93 -15.35 11.93 0.90
N GLY A 94 -14.24 11.73 0.18
CA GLY A 94 -13.61 12.78 -0.62
C GLY A 94 -13.01 13.94 0.18
N ARG A 95 -12.93 13.83 1.51
CA ARG A 95 -12.30 14.84 2.35
C ARG A 95 -10.81 14.85 2.15
N THR A 96 -10.24 16.02 2.03
CA THR A 96 -8.79 16.24 1.90
C THR A 96 -8.05 16.17 3.23
N GLU A 97 -8.76 16.33 4.33
CA GLU A 97 -8.21 16.18 5.67
C GLU A 97 -8.41 14.74 6.15
N ALA A 98 -7.30 14.09 6.44
CA ALA A 98 -7.32 12.77 7.07
C ALA A 98 -7.88 12.89 8.50
N ASP A 99 -9.20 12.83 8.65
CA ASP A 99 -9.77 12.59 9.97
C ASP A 99 -9.17 11.29 10.49
N PRO A 100 -8.60 11.26 11.67
CA PRO A 100 -8.05 10.07 12.27
C PRO A 100 -9.09 8.99 12.60
N ALA A 101 -10.36 9.16 12.21
CA ALA A 101 -11.38 8.12 12.34
C ALA A 101 -11.05 6.94 11.45
N LEU A 102 -11.07 5.76 12.04
CA LEU A 102 -10.88 4.48 11.38
C LEU A 102 -11.96 4.22 10.33
N GLY A 103 -11.55 3.59 9.24
CA GLY A 103 -12.49 3.11 8.23
C GLY A 103 -12.76 4.05 7.08
N GLN A 104 -12.09 5.20 7.02
CA GLN A 104 -12.27 6.18 5.94
C GLN A 104 -11.45 5.91 4.68
N ILE A 105 -10.53 4.95 4.71
CA ILE A 105 -9.75 4.59 3.54
C ILE A 105 -10.57 3.60 2.69
N ARG A 106 -10.91 4.03 1.50
CA ARG A 106 -11.44 3.18 0.46
C ARG A 106 -10.28 2.67 -0.39
N LEU A 107 -10.23 1.36 -0.57
CA LEU A 107 -9.31 0.70 -1.47
C LEU A 107 -10.08 0.33 -2.74
N SER A 108 -9.56 0.70 -3.89
CA SER A 108 -10.12 0.38 -5.19
C SER A 108 -9.08 -0.24 -6.10
N ARG A 109 -9.53 -1.11 -7.02
CA ARG A 109 -8.69 -1.70 -8.06
C ARG A 109 -8.85 -0.85 -9.31
N ARG A 110 -7.73 -0.43 -9.91
CA ARG A 110 -7.72 0.29 -11.18
C ARG A 110 -6.81 -0.44 -12.16
N GLU A 111 -7.29 -0.64 -13.36
CA GLU A 111 -6.47 -1.20 -14.42
C GLU A 111 -5.36 -0.23 -14.81
N THR A 112 -4.18 -0.79 -15.08
CA THR A 112 -3.07 -0.05 -15.67
C THR A 112 -3.18 -0.09 -17.19
N PRO A 113 -2.76 0.97 -17.90
CA PRO A 113 -2.66 0.92 -19.34
C PRO A 113 -1.68 -0.20 -19.76
N PRO A 114 -1.87 -0.80 -20.94
CA PRO A 114 -0.93 -1.79 -21.46
C PRO A 114 0.44 -1.15 -21.69
N ILE A 115 1.49 -1.96 -21.66
CA ILE A 115 2.83 -1.51 -22.01
C ILE A 115 2.81 -1.03 -23.47
N ARG A 116 3.38 0.14 -23.71
CA ARG A 116 3.49 0.69 -25.06
C ARG A 116 4.33 -0.25 -25.94
N PRO A 117 3.87 -0.56 -27.17
CA PRO A 117 4.57 -1.51 -28.05
C PRO A 117 6.02 -1.09 -28.37
N ASP A 118 6.29 0.22 -28.49
CA ASP A 118 7.63 0.74 -28.76
C ASP A 118 8.61 0.51 -27.60
N LEU A 119 8.13 0.26 -26.38
CA LEU A 119 8.94 -0.07 -25.22
C LEU A 119 9.25 -1.57 -25.09
N LEU A 120 8.45 -2.44 -25.72
CA LEU A 120 8.64 -3.89 -25.62
C LEU A 120 10.00 -4.33 -26.19
N GLY A 121 10.48 -3.67 -27.24
CA GLY A 121 11.77 -3.94 -27.84
C GLY A 121 13.00 -3.60 -26.98
N LEU A 122 12.79 -2.94 -25.81
CA LEU A 122 13.86 -2.63 -24.86
C LEU A 122 14.12 -3.75 -23.85
N PHE A 123 13.27 -4.77 -23.84
CA PHE A 123 13.36 -5.89 -22.88
C PHE A 123 13.85 -7.14 -23.60
N GLU A 124 14.63 -7.96 -22.93
CA GLU A 124 14.99 -9.28 -23.37
C GLU A 124 13.74 -10.18 -23.45
N LYS A 125 13.65 -11.01 -24.50
CA LYS A 125 12.48 -11.88 -24.72
C LYS A 125 12.21 -12.81 -23.54
N GLU A 126 13.26 -13.33 -22.92
CA GLU A 126 13.21 -14.21 -21.77
C GLU A 126 12.58 -13.55 -20.54
N GLU A 127 12.74 -12.24 -20.41
CA GLU A 127 12.08 -11.46 -19.37
C GLU A 127 10.60 -11.22 -19.70
N LEU A 128 10.30 -10.89 -20.95
CA LEU A 128 8.92 -10.64 -21.38
C LEU A 128 8.01 -11.85 -21.21
N VAL A 129 8.50 -13.05 -21.48
CA VAL A 129 7.76 -14.33 -21.31
C VAL A 129 7.25 -14.52 -19.88
N LYS A 130 7.95 -13.99 -18.89
CA LYS A 130 7.51 -14.05 -17.47
C LYS A 130 6.26 -13.23 -17.21
N TYR A 131 6.02 -12.20 -17.99
CA TYR A 131 5.00 -11.18 -17.72
C TYR A 131 3.91 -11.12 -18.80
N LEU A 132 4.20 -11.43 -20.04
CA LEU A 132 3.29 -11.34 -21.17
C LEU A 132 2.74 -12.71 -21.57
N THR A 133 1.58 -12.71 -22.18
CA THR A 133 1.01 -13.91 -22.83
C THR A 133 1.62 -14.10 -24.22
N ASP A 134 1.51 -15.31 -24.79
CA ASP A 134 2.00 -15.60 -26.15
C ASP A 134 1.34 -14.69 -27.20
N GLU A 135 0.07 -14.34 -27.01
CA GLU A 135 -0.65 -13.41 -27.88
C GLU A 135 -0.09 -11.98 -27.80
N GLU A 136 0.32 -11.53 -26.61
CA GLU A 136 0.91 -10.20 -26.39
C GLU A 136 2.36 -10.14 -26.91
N LEU A 137 3.08 -11.26 -26.87
CA LEU A 137 4.44 -11.37 -27.41
C LEU A 137 4.48 -11.41 -28.93
N SER A 138 3.38 -11.78 -29.58
CA SER A 138 3.27 -11.90 -31.04
C SER A 138 2.82 -10.62 -31.73
N ARG A 139 2.48 -9.58 -30.97
CA ARG A 139 2.10 -8.24 -31.47
C ARG A 139 3.27 -7.29 -31.57
#